data_e3011f67084f1c4d2f84b3a753e18a0a
#
_entry.id   e3011f67084f1c4d2f84b3a753e18a0a
#
_cell.length_a   1.000
_cell.length_b   1.000
_cell.length_c   1.000
_cell.angle_alpha   90.00
_cell.angle_beta   90.00
_cell.angle_gamma   90.00
#
_symmetry.space_group_name_H-M   'P 1'
#
loop_
_entity.id
_entity.type
_entity.pdbx_description
1 polymer ?
#
loop_
_entity_poly.entity_id
_entity_poly.type
_entity_poly.pdbx_seq_one_letter_code
_entity_poly.pdbx_strand_id
1 'polypeptide(L)'
;MRILAGLALMLFASSLSARTAAEYLPADADPDPAIPTPESILGWDVGDWHVSHDQLVYYMQALAAASPRVSIKVTGRTHEQRPLLQLAITSENNQQNLDTLRQQHLDGAGPLVVWLGYSVHGDEPSGSNASLLAAYYLASSRSAFVSELLQGSIILIDPSINPDGLNRFASWANSNAGVHPVSDPLHRQHVEHWPNGRTNHYWFDLNRDWLPLVHPESRARILEYHRWLPHILTDHHEQGRLPGFFFQPGAPSRQNPLTPAANLELTRALAAYHAKALDQAGQPYFTEEAYDDFYFGKGSTYPDINGSIGILFEQKAIRGQALETSNGIETFPSAVANQFRVSLSTLRGGWALQDLFKTYQAGFHEAMLERAEDLDYAGWLVGDDGDPARARAFLEVLDLHRISYSALGEEVRAGGHEFKPGSAWIIPARQNQYGLLEAIMEQRTEFEDNTFYDVSAWTLPLAYNLPFASVGSLPDPAEPVRSSQGLSPRVDAVAWVISWNQLEAPALLQSLLESGARVRVAKKPFSAQTDSGLLNFQPGALVVQRGVQPADKLESVVSVLSEAALQGLQVNSLDSTMTSSGPDLGSINFVLVEPIN
;
A
#
# COMPACT_ATOMS: atom_id res chain seq x y z
N MET A 1 7.93 -56.73 20.95
CA MET A 1 7.19 -55.80 20.06
C MET A 1 6.51 -54.59 20.75
N ARG A 2 6.68 -54.38 22.05
CA ARG A 2 6.11 -53.24 22.81
C ARG A 2 7.14 -52.16 23.23
N ILE A 3 8.44 -52.39 23.02
CA ILE A 3 9.51 -51.43 23.39
C ILE A 3 9.92 -50.50 22.22
N LEU A 4 9.63 -50.89 20.96
CA LEU A 4 9.93 -50.09 19.79
C LEU A 4 8.87 -48.98 19.50
N ALA A 5 7.64 -49.14 20.04
CA ALA A 5 6.59 -48.12 19.90
C ALA A 5 6.81 -46.88 20.81
N GLY A 6 7.50 -47.09 21.96
CA GLY A 6 7.81 -45.99 22.90
C GLY A 6 8.92 -45.06 22.44
N LEU A 7 9.89 -45.55 21.64
CA LEU A 7 10.98 -44.72 21.12
C LEU A 7 10.56 -43.85 19.91
N ALA A 8 9.56 -44.32 19.12
CA ALA A 8 9.04 -43.51 18.01
C ALA A 8 8.17 -42.33 18.49
N LEU A 9 7.50 -42.47 19.64
CA LEU A 9 6.71 -41.35 20.22
C LEU A 9 7.59 -40.24 20.85
N MET A 10 8.79 -40.56 21.32
CA MET A 10 9.70 -39.57 21.89
C MET A 10 10.46 -38.74 20.84
N LEU A 11 10.61 -39.24 19.62
CA LEU A 11 11.23 -38.49 18.50
C LEU A 11 10.27 -37.48 17.85
N PHE A 12 8.95 -37.64 18.02
CA PHE A 12 7.95 -36.70 17.51
C PHE A 12 7.64 -35.53 18.47
N ALA A 13 7.94 -35.66 19.76
CA ALA A 13 7.68 -34.60 20.75
C ALA A 13 8.69 -33.44 20.68
N SER A 14 9.84 -33.61 20.02
CA SER A 14 10.88 -32.56 19.93
C SER A 14 10.66 -31.55 18.80
N SER A 15 9.65 -31.72 17.94
CA SER A 15 9.40 -30.85 16.78
C SER A 15 8.31 -29.77 17.00
N LEU A 16 7.67 -29.77 18.17
CA LEU A 16 6.56 -28.84 18.49
C LEU A 16 6.98 -27.66 19.36
N SER A 17 8.24 -27.62 19.82
CA SER A 17 8.74 -26.54 20.67
C SER A 17 9.23 -25.35 19.85
N ALA A 18 8.96 -24.14 20.32
CA ALA A 18 9.62 -22.94 19.81
C ALA A 18 11.14 -23.06 19.96
N ARG A 19 11.84 -22.25 19.20
CA ARG A 19 13.29 -22.31 19.08
C ARG A 19 13.88 -20.98 19.54
N THR A 20 14.99 -21.04 20.25
CA THR A 20 15.80 -19.85 20.51
C THR A 20 16.27 -19.22 19.20
N ALA A 21 16.56 -17.94 19.17
CA ALA A 21 17.05 -17.27 17.96
C ALA A 21 18.28 -18.02 17.38
N ALA A 22 19.14 -18.55 18.22
CA ALA A 22 20.35 -19.30 17.81
C ALA A 22 20.03 -20.55 16.96
N GLU A 23 18.89 -21.22 17.21
CA GLU A 23 18.49 -22.43 16.48
C GLU A 23 17.93 -22.13 15.09
N TYR A 24 17.53 -20.87 14.83
CA TYR A 24 17.11 -20.41 13.50
C TYR A 24 18.29 -19.96 12.64
N LEU A 25 19.36 -19.47 13.25
CA LEU A 25 20.46 -18.86 12.52
C LEU A 25 21.26 -19.90 11.71
N PRO A 26 21.89 -19.48 10.58
CA PRO A 26 22.88 -20.29 9.91
C PRO A 26 24.04 -20.68 10.83
N ALA A 27 24.61 -21.87 10.63
CA ALA A 27 25.68 -22.39 11.48
C ALA A 27 26.94 -21.50 11.53
N ASP A 28 27.15 -20.69 10.49
CA ASP A 28 28.26 -19.74 10.37
C ASP A 28 27.93 -18.32 10.86
N ALA A 29 26.77 -18.12 11.50
CA ALA A 29 26.29 -16.78 11.89
C ALA A 29 27.23 -16.06 12.87
N ASP A 30 27.84 -16.76 13.83
CA ASP A 30 28.73 -16.20 14.88
C ASP A 30 28.16 -14.86 15.44
N PRO A 31 27.01 -14.88 16.12
CA PRO A 31 26.39 -13.66 16.61
C PRO A 31 27.20 -13.00 17.73
N ASP A 32 27.28 -11.67 17.68
CA ASP A 32 27.89 -10.88 18.77
C ASP A 32 27.01 -10.97 20.03
N PRO A 33 27.55 -11.49 21.16
CA PRO A 33 26.80 -11.63 22.40
C PRO A 33 26.41 -10.31 23.06
N ALA A 34 26.97 -9.19 22.62
CA ALA A 34 26.57 -7.85 23.09
C ALA A 34 25.25 -7.37 22.47
N ILE A 35 24.81 -7.97 21.36
CA ILE A 35 23.56 -7.62 20.70
C ILE A 35 22.42 -8.47 21.27
N PRO A 36 21.34 -7.86 21.78
CA PRO A 36 20.27 -8.60 22.46
C PRO A 36 19.49 -9.48 21.47
N THR A 37 19.26 -10.73 21.84
CA THR A 37 18.39 -11.65 21.11
C THR A 37 16.92 -11.27 21.31
N PRO A 38 15.99 -11.64 20.39
CA PRO A 38 14.57 -11.42 20.58
C PRO A 38 14.05 -11.92 21.93
N GLU A 39 14.38 -13.14 22.32
CA GLU A 39 13.93 -13.76 23.57
C GLU A 39 14.48 -13.05 24.82
N SER A 40 15.67 -12.45 24.76
CA SER A 40 16.24 -11.70 25.87
C SER A 40 15.47 -10.41 26.20
N ILE A 41 14.78 -9.85 25.19
CA ILE A 41 13.98 -8.62 25.31
C ILE A 41 12.49 -8.94 25.51
N LEU A 42 11.97 -9.91 24.77
CA LEU A 42 10.54 -10.24 24.76
C LEU A 42 10.15 -11.21 25.89
N GLY A 43 11.11 -12.00 26.39
CA GLY A 43 10.89 -12.97 27.47
C GLY A 43 10.28 -14.31 27.02
N TRP A 44 10.22 -14.57 25.69
CA TRP A 44 9.72 -15.81 25.08
C TRP A 44 10.45 -16.11 23.78
N ASP A 45 10.54 -17.38 23.40
CA ASP A 45 11.23 -17.83 22.20
C ASP A 45 10.39 -17.53 20.94
N VAL A 46 11.05 -17.11 19.83
CA VAL A 46 10.36 -16.75 18.59
C VAL A 46 9.57 -17.94 18.06
N GLY A 47 8.26 -17.75 17.92
CA GLY A 47 7.32 -18.80 17.53
C GLY A 47 6.47 -19.36 18.68
N ASP A 48 6.77 -19.05 19.95
CA ASP A 48 5.88 -19.40 21.07
C ASP A 48 4.59 -18.60 21.06
N TRP A 49 4.71 -17.30 20.74
CA TRP A 49 3.62 -16.34 20.68
C TRP A 49 3.66 -15.59 19.36
N HIS A 50 2.52 -15.08 18.93
CA HIS A 50 2.47 -14.12 17.85
C HIS A 50 2.90 -12.75 18.37
N VAL A 51 3.95 -12.17 17.77
CA VAL A 51 4.44 -10.86 18.17
C VAL A 51 3.38 -9.79 17.89
N SER A 52 3.07 -8.95 18.88
CA SER A 52 2.23 -7.77 18.70
C SER A 52 3.06 -6.59 18.19
N HIS A 53 2.39 -5.56 17.66
CA HIS A 53 3.11 -4.41 17.12
C HIS A 53 3.93 -3.66 18.19
N ASP A 54 3.42 -3.50 19.39
CA ASP A 54 4.15 -2.85 20.50
C ASP A 54 5.39 -3.63 20.90
N GLN A 55 5.32 -4.97 20.96
CA GLN A 55 6.47 -5.84 21.20
C GLN A 55 7.51 -5.73 20.08
N LEU A 56 7.05 -5.67 18.82
CA LEU A 56 7.90 -5.46 17.66
C LEU A 56 8.65 -4.12 17.75
N VAL A 57 7.94 -3.03 18.03
CA VAL A 57 8.53 -1.69 18.24
C VAL A 57 9.57 -1.73 19.36
N TYR A 58 9.23 -2.34 20.49
CA TYR A 58 10.10 -2.42 21.64
C TYR A 58 11.41 -3.15 21.34
N TYR A 59 11.31 -4.32 20.66
CA TYR A 59 12.51 -5.07 20.26
C TYR A 59 13.35 -4.32 19.23
N MET A 60 12.75 -3.78 18.17
CA MET A 60 13.49 -3.08 17.11
C MET A 60 14.20 -1.83 17.63
N GLN A 61 13.62 -1.12 18.59
CA GLN A 61 14.28 0.00 19.27
C GLN A 61 15.47 -0.46 20.14
N ALA A 62 15.32 -1.56 20.89
CA ALA A 62 16.40 -2.13 21.68
C ALA A 62 17.56 -2.60 20.78
N LEU A 63 17.26 -3.23 19.66
CA LEU A 63 18.23 -3.68 18.66
C LEU A 63 19.00 -2.50 18.06
N ALA A 64 18.30 -1.45 17.63
CA ALA A 64 18.91 -0.25 17.06
C ALA A 64 19.78 0.50 18.08
N ALA A 65 19.41 0.49 19.36
CA ALA A 65 20.22 1.09 20.43
C ALA A 65 21.50 0.29 20.72
N ALA A 66 21.48 -1.04 20.49
CA ALA A 66 22.61 -1.92 20.80
C ALA A 66 23.58 -2.11 19.62
N SER A 67 23.13 -2.01 18.37
CA SER A 67 23.95 -2.28 17.21
C SER A 67 24.25 -1.02 16.37
N PRO A 68 25.53 -0.67 16.17
CA PRO A 68 25.90 0.46 15.31
C PRO A 68 25.63 0.22 13.82
N ARG A 69 25.18 -0.98 13.45
CA ARG A 69 24.78 -1.35 12.09
C ARG A 69 23.33 -0.96 11.76
N VAL A 70 22.53 -0.58 12.77
CA VAL A 70 21.09 -0.42 12.64
C VAL A 70 20.67 1.02 12.93
N SER A 71 20.00 1.64 12.00
CA SER A 71 19.22 2.84 12.25
C SER A 71 17.73 2.54 12.10
N ILE A 72 16.89 3.25 12.86
CA ILE A 72 15.43 3.08 12.87
C ILE A 72 14.76 4.43 12.62
N LYS A 73 13.74 4.42 11.79
CA LYS A 73 12.93 5.59 11.43
C LYS A 73 11.45 5.29 11.62
N VAL A 74 10.71 6.25 12.14
CA VAL A 74 9.24 6.29 12.04
C VAL A 74 8.89 7.00 10.74
N THR A 75 8.37 6.27 9.76
CA THR A 75 8.05 6.78 8.43
C THR A 75 6.68 7.44 8.35
N GLY A 76 5.79 7.10 9.26
CA GLY A 76 4.43 7.60 9.36
C GLY A 76 3.68 6.99 10.54
N ARG A 77 2.36 7.17 10.54
CA ARG A 77 1.45 6.57 11.52
C ARG A 77 0.23 5.98 10.82
N THR A 78 -0.28 4.90 11.39
CA THR A 78 -1.55 4.28 10.97
C THR A 78 -2.75 5.14 11.40
N HIS A 79 -3.94 4.76 10.96
CA HIS A 79 -5.18 5.37 11.45
C HIS A 79 -5.35 5.26 12.97
N GLU A 80 -4.87 4.17 13.59
CA GLU A 80 -4.87 3.99 15.05
C GLU A 80 -3.63 4.60 15.74
N GLN A 81 -2.89 5.47 15.04
CA GLN A 81 -1.72 6.21 15.54
C GLN A 81 -0.51 5.33 15.90
N ARG A 82 -0.47 4.07 15.46
CA ARG A 82 0.72 3.24 15.62
C ARG A 82 1.85 3.69 14.70
N PRO A 83 3.11 3.72 15.16
CA PRO A 83 4.23 4.10 14.31
C PRO A 83 4.48 3.06 13.23
N LEU A 84 4.71 3.52 12.00
CA LEU A 84 5.25 2.71 10.90
C LEU A 84 6.76 2.74 11.01
N LEU A 85 7.39 1.58 11.18
CA LEU A 85 8.83 1.48 11.38
C LEU A 85 9.52 1.02 10.11
N GLN A 86 10.65 1.65 9.81
CA GLN A 86 11.62 1.16 8.86
C GLN A 86 13.01 1.14 9.50
N LEU A 87 13.67 0.00 9.42
CA LEU A 87 15.08 -0.13 9.78
C LEU A 87 15.92 -0.01 8.52
N ALA A 88 17.09 0.63 8.63
CA ALA A 88 18.15 0.54 7.63
C ALA A 88 19.36 -0.13 8.27
N ILE A 89 19.76 -1.28 7.72
CA ILE A 89 20.85 -2.11 8.26
C ILE A 89 21.97 -2.18 7.22
N THR A 90 23.15 -1.75 7.63
CA THR A 90 24.37 -1.74 6.81
C THR A 90 25.61 -1.76 7.71
N SER A 91 26.83 -1.68 7.16
CA SER A 91 28.03 -1.61 8.00
C SER A 91 28.05 -0.33 8.83
N GLU A 92 28.75 -0.34 9.96
CA GLU A 92 28.91 0.84 10.83
C GLU A 92 29.46 2.05 10.07
N ASN A 93 30.43 1.85 9.20
CA ASN A 93 30.98 2.93 8.36
C ASN A 93 29.93 3.50 7.40
N ASN A 94 29.10 2.64 6.82
CA ASN A 94 28.02 3.06 5.91
C ASN A 94 26.92 3.82 6.67
N GLN A 95 26.60 3.45 7.91
CA GLN A 95 25.61 4.17 8.72
C GLN A 95 25.99 5.64 8.92
N GLN A 96 27.27 5.95 9.08
CA GLN A 96 27.77 7.33 9.22
C GLN A 96 27.58 8.16 7.92
N ASN A 97 27.41 7.50 6.77
CA ASN A 97 27.33 8.11 5.45
C ASN A 97 26.02 7.75 4.70
N LEU A 98 24.98 7.35 5.43
CA LEU A 98 23.79 6.71 4.85
C LEU A 98 23.09 7.57 3.77
N ASP A 99 22.93 8.86 4.01
CA ASP A 99 22.31 9.76 3.02
C ASP A 99 23.18 9.97 1.76
N THR A 100 24.50 10.01 1.92
CA THR A 100 25.43 10.07 0.78
C THR A 100 25.35 8.82 -0.06
N LEU A 101 25.34 7.63 0.57
CA LEU A 101 25.24 6.35 -0.10
C LEU A 101 23.89 6.18 -0.80
N ARG A 102 22.81 6.66 -0.17
CA ARG A 102 21.50 6.70 -0.78
C ARG A 102 21.50 7.58 -2.05
N GLN A 103 22.11 8.76 -2.01
CA GLN A 103 22.21 9.61 -3.20
C GLN A 103 23.04 8.94 -4.30
N GLN A 104 24.17 8.35 -3.96
CA GLN A 104 24.99 7.59 -4.93
C GLN A 104 24.20 6.43 -5.56
N HIS A 105 23.36 5.76 -4.76
CA HIS A 105 22.47 4.71 -5.28
C HIS A 105 21.46 5.28 -6.28
N LEU A 106 20.81 6.39 -5.97
CA LEU A 106 19.87 7.04 -6.89
C LEU A 106 20.53 7.54 -8.17
N ASP A 107 21.83 7.88 -8.09
CA ASP A 107 22.67 8.26 -9.24
C ASP A 107 23.22 7.03 -10.02
N GLY A 108 22.82 5.81 -9.65
CA GLY A 108 23.20 4.55 -10.32
C GLY A 108 24.60 4.01 -9.97
N ALA A 109 25.30 4.61 -9.00
CA ALA A 109 26.68 4.25 -8.62
C ALA A 109 26.82 3.74 -7.16
N GLY A 110 25.71 3.54 -6.46
CA GLY A 110 25.68 3.23 -5.03
C GLY A 110 25.67 1.75 -4.66
N PRO A 111 25.45 1.46 -3.37
CA PRO A 111 25.33 0.11 -2.86
C PRO A 111 24.08 -0.60 -3.39
N LEU A 112 24.04 -1.92 -3.27
CA LEU A 112 22.81 -2.69 -3.45
C LEU A 112 21.80 -2.29 -2.36
N VAL A 113 20.56 -1.99 -2.73
CA VAL A 113 19.46 -1.73 -1.78
C VAL A 113 18.44 -2.86 -1.89
N VAL A 114 18.17 -3.54 -0.77
CA VAL A 114 17.15 -4.60 -0.66
C VAL A 114 16.17 -4.20 0.42
N TRP A 115 14.88 -4.29 0.12
CA TRP A 115 13.80 -4.00 1.06
C TRP A 115 13.03 -5.28 1.39
N LEU A 116 13.04 -5.68 2.65
CA LEU A 116 12.27 -6.80 3.17
C LEU A 116 10.99 -6.24 3.81
N GLY A 117 9.85 -6.44 3.15
CA GLY A 117 8.53 -5.99 3.59
C GLY A 117 7.74 -7.13 4.21
N TYR A 118 7.31 -6.97 5.47
CA TYR A 118 6.59 -8.01 6.19
C TYR A 118 5.19 -7.57 6.61
N SER A 119 4.25 -8.52 6.58
CA SER A 119 2.94 -8.40 7.22
C SER A 119 2.11 -7.21 6.74
N VAL A 120 1.95 -7.06 5.42
CA VAL A 120 0.95 -6.16 4.85
C VAL A 120 -0.47 -6.64 5.17
N HIS A 121 -0.64 -7.96 5.33
CA HIS A 121 -1.79 -8.57 5.99
C HIS A 121 -1.40 -8.97 7.42
N GLY A 122 -2.09 -8.39 8.40
CA GLY A 122 -1.72 -8.60 9.80
C GLY A 122 -2.04 -9.99 10.34
N ASP A 123 -2.97 -10.74 9.70
CA ASP A 123 -3.30 -12.12 10.03
C ASP A 123 -2.43 -13.17 9.31
N GLU A 124 -1.31 -12.70 8.73
CA GLU A 124 -0.24 -13.50 8.13
C GLU A 124 1.06 -13.32 8.96
N PRO A 125 1.09 -13.87 10.19
CA PRO A 125 2.00 -13.41 11.23
C PRO A 125 3.42 -13.93 11.14
N SER A 126 3.71 -14.98 10.36
CA SER A 126 5.05 -15.57 10.31
C SER A 126 6.11 -14.60 9.78
N GLY A 127 5.72 -13.70 8.87
CA GLY A 127 6.59 -12.65 8.35
C GLY A 127 7.08 -11.69 9.43
N SER A 128 6.18 -11.08 10.22
CA SER A 128 6.56 -10.18 11.31
C SER A 128 7.43 -10.87 12.37
N ASN A 129 7.15 -12.14 12.70
CA ASN A 129 8.01 -12.90 13.61
C ASN A 129 9.38 -13.22 12.99
N ALA A 130 9.45 -13.51 11.68
CA ALA A 130 10.71 -13.70 10.97
C ALA A 130 11.54 -12.41 10.86
N SER A 131 10.89 -11.23 10.84
CA SER A 131 11.59 -9.94 10.82
C SER A 131 12.46 -9.73 12.06
N LEU A 132 12.05 -10.27 13.24
CA LEU A 132 12.86 -10.26 14.47
C LEU A 132 14.19 -10.98 14.23
N LEU A 133 14.14 -12.15 13.59
CA LEU A 133 15.31 -12.98 13.30
C LEU A 133 16.18 -12.36 12.21
N ALA A 134 15.58 -11.82 11.16
CA ALA A 134 16.30 -11.16 10.05
C ALA A 134 17.07 -9.93 10.56
N ALA A 135 16.40 -9.07 11.34
CA ALA A 135 17.04 -7.90 11.94
C ALA A 135 18.15 -8.29 12.91
N TYR A 136 17.90 -9.27 13.81
CA TYR A 136 18.91 -9.78 14.73
C TYR A 136 20.13 -10.36 14.01
N TYR A 137 19.91 -11.21 13.01
CA TYR A 137 20.99 -11.83 12.23
C TYR A 137 21.91 -10.78 11.60
N LEU A 138 21.32 -9.79 10.91
CA LEU A 138 22.09 -8.74 10.23
C LEU A 138 22.79 -7.81 11.24
N ALA A 139 22.16 -7.53 12.37
CA ALA A 139 22.72 -6.66 13.40
C ALA A 139 23.87 -7.29 14.17
N SER A 140 23.80 -8.63 14.42
CA SER A 140 24.72 -9.34 15.34
C SER A 140 25.76 -10.22 14.65
N SER A 141 25.48 -10.77 13.46
CA SER A 141 26.35 -11.74 12.81
C SER A 141 27.72 -11.16 12.45
N ARG A 142 28.77 -11.90 12.80
CA ARG A 142 30.17 -11.62 12.45
C ARG A 142 30.67 -12.50 11.31
N SER A 143 29.80 -13.28 10.68
CA SER A 143 30.15 -14.12 9.54
C SER A 143 30.76 -13.29 8.40
N ALA A 144 31.64 -13.94 7.60
CA ALA A 144 32.23 -13.29 6.43
C ALA A 144 31.17 -12.79 5.44
N PHE A 145 30.12 -13.60 5.21
CA PHE A 145 29.03 -13.23 4.31
C PHE A 145 28.30 -11.95 4.76
N VAL A 146 27.87 -11.86 6.02
CA VAL A 146 27.16 -10.67 6.51
C VAL A 146 28.07 -9.44 6.50
N SER A 147 29.34 -9.61 6.88
CA SER A 147 30.31 -8.52 6.87
C SER A 147 30.51 -7.96 5.45
N GLU A 148 30.67 -8.82 4.46
CA GLU A 148 30.82 -8.44 3.04
C GLU A 148 29.52 -7.82 2.49
N LEU A 149 28.38 -8.46 2.73
CA LEU A 149 27.06 -7.96 2.33
C LEU A 149 26.83 -6.53 2.84
N LEU A 150 27.01 -6.28 4.14
CA LEU A 150 26.73 -4.97 4.73
C LEU A 150 27.75 -3.89 4.34
N GLN A 151 28.94 -4.25 3.87
CA GLN A 151 29.88 -3.28 3.29
C GLN A 151 29.39 -2.74 1.94
N GLY A 152 28.73 -3.57 1.13
CA GLY A 152 28.30 -3.22 -0.23
C GLY A 152 26.79 -3.06 -0.41
N SER A 153 26.00 -3.14 0.67
CA SER A 153 24.55 -3.02 0.61
C SER A 153 23.92 -2.26 1.76
N ILE A 154 22.67 -1.81 1.54
CA ILE A 154 21.75 -1.29 2.55
C ILE A 154 20.52 -2.19 2.55
N ILE A 155 20.20 -2.77 3.68
CA ILE A 155 19.03 -3.64 3.84
C ILE A 155 17.96 -2.86 4.62
N LEU A 156 16.84 -2.61 3.97
CA LEU A 156 15.67 -1.99 4.57
C LEU A 156 14.74 -3.09 5.11
N ILE A 157 14.20 -2.91 6.30
CA ILE A 157 13.23 -3.82 6.90
C ILE A 157 12.03 -3.02 7.40
N ASP A 158 10.85 -3.34 6.85
CA ASP A 158 9.57 -2.95 7.43
C ASP A 158 9.00 -4.16 8.18
N PRO A 159 9.14 -4.21 9.51
CA PRO A 159 8.80 -5.41 10.28
C PRO A 159 7.29 -5.67 10.34
N SER A 160 6.47 -4.66 10.10
CA SER A 160 5.03 -4.75 9.89
C SER A 160 4.53 -3.56 9.08
N ILE A 161 4.05 -3.84 7.87
CA ILE A 161 3.45 -2.83 6.99
C ILE A 161 2.02 -2.47 7.45
N ASN A 162 1.33 -3.39 8.16
CA ASN A 162 -0.01 -3.21 8.71
C ASN A 162 -0.03 -3.40 10.24
N PRO A 163 0.44 -2.42 11.02
CA PRO A 163 0.45 -2.49 12.47
C PRO A 163 -0.92 -2.71 13.12
N ASP A 164 -1.97 -2.10 12.58
CA ASP A 164 -3.33 -2.20 13.15
C ASP A 164 -3.89 -3.62 12.97
N GLY A 165 -3.73 -4.18 11.77
CA GLY A 165 -4.11 -5.57 11.48
C GLY A 165 -3.31 -6.59 12.28
N LEU A 166 -1.97 -6.42 12.34
CA LEU A 166 -1.10 -7.31 13.12
C LEU A 166 -1.49 -7.32 14.60
N ASN A 167 -1.71 -6.15 15.19
CA ASN A 167 -2.06 -6.06 16.60
C ASN A 167 -3.42 -6.71 16.89
N ARG A 168 -4.39 -6.54 15.99
CA ARG A 168 -5.71 -7.18 16.09
C ARG A 168 -5.60 -8.70 16.06
N PHE A 169 -4.86 -9.24 15.09
CA PHE A 169 -4.64 -10.67 14.96
C PHE A 169 -3.86 -11.26 16.15
N ALA A 170 -2.71 -10.67 16.52
CA ALA A 170 -1.89 -11.16 17.63
C ALA A 170 -2.69 -11.21 18.94
N SER A 171 -3.52 -10.19 19.22
CA SER A 171 -4.40 -10.17 20.39
C SER A 171 -5.41 -11.32 20.35
N TRP A 172 -6.01 -11.59 19.19
CA TRP A 172 -6.94 -12.72 19.01
C TRP A 172 -6.23 -14.06 19.20
N ALA A 173 -5.19 -14.32 18.44
CA ALA A 173 -4.49 -15.60 18.42
C ALA A 173 -3.91 -15.95 19.81
N ASN A 174 -3.24 -14.99 20.44
CA ASN A 174 -2.62 -15.18 21.75
C ASN A 174 -3.66 -15.40 22.87
N SER A 175 -4.79 -14.67 22.84
CA SER A 175 -5.85 -14.84 23.86
C SER A 175 -6.61 -16.19 23.71
N ASN A 176 -6.51 -16.85 22.56
CA ASN A 176 -7.11 -18.15 22.31
C ASN A 176 -6.08 -19.30 22.33
N ALA A 177 -4.81 -19.00 22.66
CA ALA A 177 -3.78 -20.03 22.80
C ALA A 177 -4.05 -20.95 23.99
N GLY A 178 -3.92 -22.27 23.76
CA GLY A 178 -3.96 -23.27 24.84
C GLY A 178 -2.61 -23.45 25.50
N VAL A 179 -2.58 -24.14 26.66
CA VAL A 179 -1.33 -24.54 27.34
C VAL A 179 -0.52 -25.49 26.44
N HIS A 180 -1.20 -26.27 25.62
CA HIS A 180 -0.60 -27.14 24.62
C HIS A 180 -1.06 -26.74 23.24
N PRO A 181 -0.19 -26.81 22.22
CA PRO A 181 -0.56 -26.59 20.85
C PRO A 181 -1.74 -27.50 20.40
N VAL A 182 -2.73 -26.89 19.75
CA VAL A 182 -3.88 -27.61 19.18
C VAL A 182 -3.80 -27.50 17.67
N SER A 183 -3.67 -28.64 16.98
CA SER A 183 -3.51 -28.68 15.53
C SER A 183 -4.83 -28.77 14.75
N ASP A 184 -5.98 -28.90 15.43
CA ASP A 184 -7.30 -28.94 14.80
C ASP A 184 -7.57 -27.62 14.04
N PRO A 185 -7.80 -27.67 12.71
CA PRO A 185 -8.08 -26.47 11.90
C PRO A 185 -9.31 -25.68 12.36
N LEU A 186 -10.21 -26.28 13.10
CA LEU A 186 -11.41 -25.63 13.65
C LEU A 186 -11.18 -24.99 15.02
N HIS A 187 -9.98 -25.14 15.59
CA HIS A 187 -9.65 -24.47 16.85
C HIS A 187 -9.69 -22.94 16.69
N ARG A 188 -10.11 -22.23 17.73
CA ARG A 188 -10.35 -20.78 17.69
C ARG A 188 -9.12 -19.95 17.30
N GLN A 189 -7.91 -20.40 17.56
CA GLN A 189 -6.70 -19.72 17.09
C GLN A 189 -6.62 -19.63 15.55
N HIS A 190 -7.15 -20.65 14.84
CA HIS A 190 -7.10 -20.71 13.38
C HIS A 190 -8.28 -20.01 12.71
N VAL A 191 -9.37 -19.78 13.45
CA VAL A 191 -10.62 -19.20 12.93
C VAL A 191 -10.85 -17.84 13.54
N GLU A 192 -10.18 -16.84 13.00
CA GLU A 192 -10.36 -15.47 13.39
C GLU A 192 -11.72 -14.94 12.91
N HIS A 193 -12.44 -14.24 13.79
CA HIS A 193 -13.72 -13.62 13.46
C HIS A 193 -13.50 -12.24 12.85
N TRP A 194 -14.45 -11.84 12.01
CA TRP A 194 -14.50 -10.48 11.52
C TRP A 194 -14.81 -9.48 12.67
N PRO A 195 -14.13 -8.34 12.73
CA PRO A 195 -13.08 -7.84 11.83
C PRO A 195 -11.73 -8.53 12.09
N ASN A 196 -11.22 -9.20 11.05
CA ASN A 196 -9.96 -9.93 11.14
C ASN A 196 -8.73 -9.02 10.94
N GLY A 197 -7.54 -9.60 11.13
CA GLY A 197 -6.27 -8.89 11.04
C GLY A 197 -5.76 -8.65 9.62
N ARG A 198 -6.40 -9.18 8.57
CA ARG A 198 -5.94 -8.99 7.20
C ARG A 198 -5.82 -7.50 6.84
N THR A 199 -6.85 -6.74 7.11
CA THR A 199 -7.03 -5.36 6.67
C THR A 199 -6.57 -4.33 7.71
N ASN A 200 -6.46 -3.06 7.31
CA ASN A 200 -6.17 -1.95 8.20
C ASN A 200 -7.36 -1.59 9.12
N HIS A 201 -7.31 -0.44 9.79
CA HIS A 201 -8.40 0.06 10.66
C HIS A 201 -9.76 0.15 9.93
N TYR A 202 -9.77 0.61 8.68
CA TYR A 202 -10.99 0.78 7.88
C TYR A 202 -11.32 -0.43 7.00
N TRP A 203 -10.77 -1.60 7.33
CA TRP A 203 -11.01 -2.86 6.60
C TRP A 203 -10.61 -2.80 5.13
N PHE A 204 -9.58 -2.00 4.83
CA PHE A 204 -9.03 -1.89 3.50
C PHE A 204 -7.79 -2.77 3.36
N ASP A 205 -7.65 -3.46 2.24
CA ASP A 205 -6.48 -4.28 1.93
C ASP A 205 -5.32 -3.39 1.48
N LEU A 206 -4.32 -3.19 2.35
CA LEU A 206 -3.15 -2.37 2.06
C LEU A 206 -2.27 -2.93 0.94
N ASN A 207 -2.47 -4.21 0.57
CA ASN A 207 -1.83 -4.81 -0.61
C ASN A 207 -2.65 -4.65 -1.90
N ARG A 208 -3.61 -3.72 -1.90
CA ARG A 208 -4.30 -3.16 -3.07
C ARG A 208 -4.12 -1.66 -3.17
N ASP A 209 -3.41 -1.05 -2.23
CA ASP A 209 -3.28 0.40 -2.07
C ASP A 209 -1.89 0.96 -2.44
N TRP A 210 -1.05 0.19 -3.15
CA TRP A 210 0.21 0.69 -3.69
C TRP A 210 0.02 1.67 -4.87
N LEU A 211 -1.09 1.54 -5.60
CA LEU A 211 -1.42 2.40 -6.73
C LEU A 211 -2.39 3.52 -6.34
N PRO A 212 -3.54 3.27 -5.66
CA PRO A 212 -4.51 4.32 -5.32
C PRO A 212 -4.03 5.26 -4.21
N LEU A 213 -3.19 4.79 -3.29
CA LEU A 213 -2.60 5.56 -2.18
C LEU A 213 -3.66 6.29 -1.31
N VAL A 214 -4.72 5.59 -0.97
CA VAL A 214 -5.84 6.16 -0.19
C VAL A 214 -5.47 6.31 1.29
N HIS A 215 -4.72 5.35 1.84
CA HIS A 215 -4.44 5.25 3.28
C HIS A 215 -3.09 5.85 3.68
N PRO A 216 -2.97 6.40 4.90
CA PRO A 216 -1.72 6.99 5.40
C PRO A 216 -0.56 5.99 5.42
N GLU A 217 -0.83 4.71 5.69
CA GLU A 217 0.16 3.64 5.66
C GLU A 217 0.79 3.52 4.27
N SER A 218 -0.02 3.52 3.23
CA SER A 218 0.42 3.41 1.84
C SER A 218 1.15 4.67 1.37
N ARG A 219 0.64 5.85 1.74
CA ARG A 219 1.31 7.13 1.42
C ARG A 219 2.69 7.24 2.09
N ALA A 220 2.82 6.83 3.34
CA ALA A 220 4.11 6.81 4.02
C ALA A 220 5.10 5.84 3.35
N ARG A 221 4.62 4.64 2.99
CA ARG A 221 5.42 3.61 2.32
C ARG A 221 5.90 4.05 0.94
N ILE A 222 5.05 4.67 0.12
CA ILE A 222 5.43 5.08 -1.23
C ILE A 222 6.46 6.22 -1.22
N LEU A 223 6.40 7.12 -0.24
CA LEU A 223 7.41 8.15 -0.06
C LEU A 223 8.78 7.54 0.25
N GLU A 224 8.85 6.52 1.11
CA GLU A 224 10.10 5.82 1.37
C GLU A 224 10.53 4.94 0.19
N TYR A 225 9.59 4.34 -0.55
CA TYR A 225 9.90 3.62 -1.78
C TYR A 225 10.63 4.52 -2.79
N HIS A 226 10.09 5.68 -3.11
CA HIS A 226 10.73 6.63 -4.03
C HIS A 226 11.96 7.33 -3.43
N ARG A 227 12.10 7.35 -2.12
CA ARG A 227 13.31 7.83 -1.46
C ARG A 227 14.47 6.86 -1.66
N TRP A 228 14.21 5.55 -1.63
CA TRP A 228 15.22 4.51 -1.68
C TRP A 228 15.35 3.83 -3.04
N LEU A 229 14.29 3.71 -3.82
CA LEU A 229 14.23 2.94 -5.07
C LEU A 229 15.00 1.60 -4.94
N PRO A 230 14.55 0.66 -4.09
CA PRO A 230 15.30 -0.57 -3.85
C PRO A 230 15.48 -1.37 -5.13
N HIS A 231 16.59 -2.08 -5.29
CA HIS A 231 16.77 -3.00 -6.42
C HIS A 231 15.86 -4.21 -6.31
N ILE A 232 15.60 -4.67 -5.07
CA ILE A 232 14.73 -5.81 -4.75
C ILE A 232 13.82 -5.41 -3.60
N LEU A 233 12.52 -5.68 -3.73
CA LEU A 233 11.54 -5.58 -2.66
C LEU A 233 10.83 -6.91 -2.49
N THR A 234 10.77 -7.44 -1.27
CA THR A 234 10.03 -8.66 -0.97
C THR A 234 8.74 -8.36 -0.22
N ASP A 235 7.68 -9.07 -0.55
CA ASP A 235 6.35 -8.99 0.04
C ASP A 235 6.00 -10.37 0.63
N HIS A 236 6.06 -10.47 1.96
CA HIS A 236 5.96 -11.73 2.70
C HIS A 236 4.53 -12.00 3.16
N HIS A 237 3.94 -13.08 2.63
CA HIS A 237 2.54 -13.47 2.82
C HIS A 237 2.35 -14.90 3.30
N GLU A 238 1.08 -15.20 3.62
CA GLU A 238 0.59 -16.54 3.91
C GLU A 238 -0.71 -16.85 3.16
N GLN A 239 -0.77 -18.03 2.53
CA GLN A 239 -1.92 -18.50 1.77
C GLN A 239 -2.79 -19.48 2.60
N GLY A 240 -4.12 -19.35 2.45
CA GLY A 240 -5.06 -20.13 3.24
C GLY A 240 -5.30 -21.57 2.74
N ARG A 241 -5.25 -21.81 1.42
CA ARG A 241 -5.76 -23.03 0.80
C ARG A 241 -4.67 -23.96 0.26
N LEU A 242 -3.65 -23.42 -0.36
CA LEU A 242 -2.62 -24.22 -1.03
C LEU A 242 -1.58 -24.73 -0.02
N PRO A 243 -1.18 -26.00 -0.09
CA PRO A 243 -0.04 -26.49 0.67
C PRO A 243 1.27 -26.02 0.03
N GLY A 244 2.34 -26.02 0.80
CA GLY A 244 3.66 -25.66 0.31
C GLY A 244 3.95 -24.18 0.35
N PHE A 245 5.02 -23.80 -0.33
CA PHE A 245 5.56 -22.46 -0.39
C PHE A 245 5.54 -21.97 -1.84
N PHE A 246 5.04 -20.76 -2.08
CA PHE A 246 5.10 -20.09 -3.39
C PHE A 246 6.11 -18.96 -3.36
N PHE A 247 6.78 -18.74 -4.47
CA PHE A 247 7.55 -17.53 -4.76
C PHE A 247 7.48 -17.20 -6.25
N GLN A 248 7.53 -15.90 -6.56
CA GLN A 248 7.52 -15.43 -7.97
C GLN A 248 8.69 -15.97 -8.78
N PRO A 249 8.50 -16.06 -10.15
CA PRO A 249 7.43 -15.43 -10.93
C PRO A 249 6.06 -16.15 -10.79
N GLY A 250 4.99 -15.38 -11.05
CA GLY A 250 3.63 -15.88 -11.14
C GLY A 250 3.33 -16.62 -12.45
N ALA A 251 2.06 -16.96 -12.69
CA ALA A 251 1.64 -17.67 -13.90
C ALA A 251 1.97 -16.86 -15.16
N PRO A 252 2.66 -17.45 -16.18
CA PRO A 252 3.11 -16.71 -17.36
C PRO A 252 1.99 -15.98 -18.13
N SER A 253 0.80 -16.60 -18.23
CA SER A 253 -0.36 -16.01 -18.92
C SER A 253 -1.01 -14.83 -18.14
N ARG A 254 -0.57 -14.55 -16.90
CA ARG A 254 -1.11 -13.54 -16.01
C ARG A 254 -0.08 -12.48 -15.62
N GLN A 255 0.94 -12.31 -16.45
CA GLN A 255 1.92 -11.23 -16.32
C GLN A 255 1.37 -9.95 -16.94
N ASN A 256 1.68 -8.80 -16.35
CA ASN A 256 1.34 -7.53 -16.98
C ASN A 256 2.24 -7.29 -18.18
N PRO A 257 1.70 -7.03 -19.38
CA PRO A 257 2.52 -6.81 -20.59
C PRO A 257 3.33 -5.52 -20.54
N LEU A 258 3.09 -4.62 -19.57
CA LEU A 258 3.94 -3.46 -19.33
C LEU A 258 5.21 -3.80 -18.56
N THR A 259 5.25 -4.92 -17.84
CA THR A 259 6.45 -5.40 -17.14
C THR A 259 7.54 -5.78 -18.17
N PRO A 260 8.75 -5.21 -18.09
CA PRO A 260 9.82 -5.54 -19.03
C PRO A 260 10.25 -7.02 -18.95
N ALA A 261 10.56 -7.64 -20.10
CA ALA A 261 11.02 -9.04 -20.12
C ALA A 261 12.27 -9.27 -19.25
N ALA A 262 13.19 -8.31 -19.19
CA ALA A 262 14.39 -8.38 -18.35
C ALA A 262 14.04 -8.45 -16.84
N ASN A 263 12.91 -7.89 -16.40
CA ASN A 263 12.42 -8.05 -15.02
C ASN A 263 12.15 -9.53 -14.72
N LEU A 264 11.39 -10.22 -15.58
CA LEU A 264 11.05 -11.63 -15.41
C LEU A 264 12.29 -12.53 -15.43
N GLU A 265 13.30 -12.21 -16.27
CA GLU A 265 14.57 -12.95 -16.30
C GLU A 265 15.32 -12.81 -14.97
N LEU A 266 15.38 -11.61 -14.40
CA LEU A 266 16.02 -11.35 -13.11
C LEU A 266 15.24 -11.99 -11.96
N THR A 267 13.91 -11.96 -12.00
CA THR A 267 13.05 -12.65 -11.05
C THR A 267 13.31 -14.16 -11.05
N ARG A 268 13.42 -14.80 -12.23
CA ARG A 268 13.79 -16.22 -12.36
C ARG A 268 15.20 -16.50 -11.83
N ALA A 269 16.16 -15.61 -12.12
CA ALA A 269 17.53 -15.77 -11.61
C ALA A 269 17.57 -15.73 -10.08
N LEU A 270 16.79 -14.84 -9.46
CA LEU A 270 16.67 -14.76 -8.00
C LEU A 270 15.90 -15.95 -7.44
N ALA A 271 14.84 -16.42 -8.10
CA ALA A 271 14.02 -17.57 -7.73
C ALA A 271 14.85 -18.85 -7.56
N ALA A 272 15.91 -19.03 -8.33
CA ALA A 272 16.83 -20.17 -8.19
C ALA A 272 17.49 -20.23 -6.80
N TYR A 273 17.73 -19.10 -6.15
CA TYR A 273 18.26 -19.05 -4.78
C TYR A 273 17.21 -19.43 -3.75
N HIS A 274 15.94 -19.07 -3.99
CA HIS A 274 14.82 -19.46 -3.12
C HIS A 274 14.57 -20.96 -3.21
N ALA A 275 14.50 -21.50 -4.44
CA ALA A 275 14.37 -22.93 -4.69
C ALA A 275 15.45 -23.72 -3.96
N LYS A 276 16.72 -23.36 -4.17
CA LYS A 276 17.84 -24.01 -3.50
C LYS A 276 17.74 -23.99 -1.98
N ALA A 277 17.31 -22.88 -1.39
CA ALA A 277 17.18 -22.74 0.05
C ALA A 277 16.05 -23.61 0.63
N LEU A 278 14.91 -23.69 -0.09
CA LEU A 278 13.78 -24.52 0.30
C LEU A 278 14.06 -26.02 0.08
N ASP A 279 14.75 -26.41 -1.01
CA ASP A 279 15.22 -27.78 -1.24
C ASP A 279 16.12 -28.29 -0.09
N GLN A 280 17.06 -27.46 0.36
CA GLN A 280 17.95 -27.79 1.49
C GLN A 280 17.17 -28.00 2.81
N ALA A 281 16.00 -27.37 2.94
CA ALA A 281 15.13 -27.53 4.09
C ALA A 281 14.11 -28.67 3.92
N GLY A 282 14.01 -29.27 2.75
CA GLY A 282 12.96 -30.25 2.42
C GLY A 282 11.56 -29.64 2.39
N GLN A 283 11.45 -28.33 2.19
CA GLN A 283 10.18 -27.61 2.10
C GLN A 283 9.64 -27.66 0.67
N PRO A 284 8.47 -28.29 0.42
CA PRO A 284 7.85 -28.25 -0.90
C PRO A 284 7.48 -26.84 -1.33
N TYR A 285 7.69 -26.52 -2.60
CA TYR A 285 7.36 -25.22 -3.18
C TYR A 285 6.81 -25.37 -4.60
N PHE A 286 6.26 -24.27 -5.11
CA PHE A 286 5.84 -24.12 -6.49
C PHE A 286 6.07 -22.67 -6.96
N THR A 287 6.15 -22.46 -8.27
CA THR A 287 6.34 -21.18 -8.93
C THR A 287 5.70 -21.23 -10.33
N GLU A 288 5.54 -20.11 -10.98
CA GLU A 288 4.94 -19.96 -12.32
C GLU A 288 3.52 -20.53 -12.46
N GLU A 289 2.78 -20.62 -11.37
CA GLU A 289 1.37 -21.03 -11.33
C GLU A 289 0.60 -20.32 -10.22
N ALA A 290 -0.73 -20.43 -10.23
CA ALA A 290 -1.69 -19.94 -9.24
C ALA A 290 -1.81 -18.42 -9.14
N TYR A 291 -0.72 -17.71 -8.88
CA TYR A 291 -0.71 -16.27 -8.65
C TYR A 291 -0.50 -15.47 -9.94
N ASP A 292 -1.19 -14.33 -10.03
CA ASP A 292 -0.98 -13.33 -11.08
C ASP A 292 0.13 -12.34 -10.69
N ASP A 293 0.68 -11.71 -11.70
CA ASP A 293 1.66 -10.64 -11.58
C ASP A 293 1.25 -9.47 -12.48
N PHE A 294 -0.01 -9.04 -12.32
CA PHE A 294 -0.67 -8.14 -13.26
C PHE A 294 -0.96 -6.76 -12.68
N TYR A 295 -1.56 -6.68 -11.48
CA TYR A 295 -1.99 -5.43 -10.88
C TYR A 295 -0.87 -4.74 -10.12
N PHE A 296 -0.41 -3.59 -10.61
CA PHE A 296 0.68 -2.82 -9.98
C PHE A 296 0.33 -2.14 -8.64
N GLY A 297 -0.83 -2.40 -8.11
CA GLY A 297 -1.24 -1.96 -6.78
C GLY A 297 -0.85 -2.89 -5.63
N LYS A 298 0.04 -3.88 -5.87
CA LYS A 298 0.57 -4.84 -4.88
C LYS A 298 2.05 -4.58 -4.60
N GLY A 299 2.51 -4.99 -3.42
CA GLY A 299 3.91 -4.84 -3.01
C GLY A 299 4.90 -5.63 -3.86
N SER A 300 4.45 -6.74 -4.45
CA SER A 300 5.26 -7.58 -5.33
C SER A 300 5.31 -7.12 -6.79
N THR A 301 4.40 -6.23 -7.23
CA THR A 301 4.29 -5.83 -8.64
C THR A 301 4.57 -4.35 -8.87
N TYR A 302 4.27 -3.49 -7.89
CA TYR A 302 4.60 -2.07 -7.97
C TYR A 302 6.11 -1.81 -8.23
N PRO A 303 7.05 -2.56 -7.61
CA PRO A 303 8.46 -2.43 -7.93
C PRO A 303 8.80 -2.69 -9.40
N ASP A 304 8.13 -3.63 -10.04
CA ASP A 304 8.45 -4.09 -11.39
C ASP A 304 8.24 -3.03 -12.47
N ILE A 305 7.28 -2.13 -12.26
CA ILE A 305 7.04 -1.01 -13.17
C ILE A 305 7.81 0.26 -12.79
N ASN A 306 8.65 0.18 -11.77
CA ASN A 306 9.48 1.27 -11.27
C ASN A 306 11.00 0.96 -11.31
N GLY A 307 11.41 -0.07 -12.05
CA GLY A 307 12.84 -0.42 -12.22
C GLY A 307 13.43 -1.25 -11.08
N SER A 308 12.61 -1.80 -10.21
CA SER A 308 12.98 -2.74 -9.15
C SER A 308 12.51 -4.15 -9.50
N ILE A 309 12.88 -5.14 -8.70
CA ILE A 309 12.34 -6.49 -8.76
C ILE A 309 11.48 -6.73 -7.53
N GLY A 310 10.18 -6.92 -7.74
CA GLY A 310 9.24 -7.31 -6.69
C GLY A 310 9.20 -8.82 -6.52
N ILE A 311 9.10 -9.33 -5.29
CA ILE A 311 9.03 -10.77 -5.02
C ILE A 311 7.90 -11.04 -4.02
N LEU A 312 6.90 -11.79 -4.46
CA LEU A 312 5.87 -12.36 -3.59
C LEU A 312 6.36 -13.67 -2.99
N PHE A 313 6.24 -13.80 -1.68
CA PHE A 313 6.34 -15.05 -0.96
C PHE A 313 4.99 -15.40 -0.34
N GLU A 314 4.54 -16.65 -0.55
CA GLU A 314 3.32 -17.18 0.03
C GLU A 314 3.56 -18.56 0.63
N GLN A 315 3.17 -18.75 1.86
CA GLN A 315 3.25 -20.09 2.46
C GLN A 315 1.94 -20.48 3.14
N LYS A 316 1.77 -21.77 3.46
CA LYS A 316 0.62 -22.23 4.23
C LYS A 316 0.51 -21.45 5.54
N ALA A 317 -0.62 -20.79 5.76
CA ALA A 317 -0.89 -20.04 6.99
C ALA A 317 -0.98 -20.96 8.21
N ILE A 318 -0.16 -20.70 9.22
CA ILE A 318 -0.20 -21.37 10.53
C ILE A 318 -0.59 -20.31 11.56
N ARG A 319 -1.90 -20.03 11.65
CA ARG A 319 -2.45 -18.96 12.52
C ARG A 319 -2.44 -19.28 14.00
N GLY A 320 -2.40 -20.58 14.35
CA GLY A 320 -2.17 -21.07 15.71
C GLY A 320 -0.73 -21.51 15.92
N GLN A 321 -0.47 -22.22 17.01
CA GLN A 321 0.86 -22.77 17.29
C GLN A 321 1.20 -24.01 16.45
N ALA A 322 0.18 -24.77 16.03
CA ALA A 322 0.32 -25.94 15.17
C ALA A 322 -0.95 -26.12 14.33
N LEU A 323 -0.84 -26.67 13.12
CA LEU A 323 -1.96 -26.92 12.21
C LEU A 323 -1.80 -28.28 11.56
N GLU A 324 -2.87 -29.09 11.56
CA GLU A 324 -2.96 -30.32 10.77
C GLU A 324 -3.22 -29.97 9.30
N THR A 325 -2.32 -30.40 8.42
CA THR A 325 -2.36 -30.16 6.98
C THR A 325 -2.31 -31.49 6.22
N SER A 326 -2.47 -31.46 4.89
CA SER A 326 -2.26 -32.64 4.04
C SER A 326 -0.83 -33.19 4.10
N ASN A 327 0.14 -32.39 4.54
CA ASN A 327 1.55 -32.78 4.68
C ASN A 327 1.90 -33.25 6.09
N GLY A 328 0.92 -33.30 7.01
CA GLY A 328 1.11 -33.60 8.42
C GLY A 328 0.91 -32.38 9.32
N ILE A 329 1.42 -32.43 10.55
CA ILE A 329 1.33 -31.31 11.48
C ILE A 329 2.47 -30.35 11.17
N GLU A 330 2.11 -29.14 10.78
CA GLU A 330 3.01 -28.00 10.61
C GLU A 330 2.91 -27.07 11.81
N THR A 331 4.01 -26.38 12.16
CA THR A 331 4.08 -25.53 13.36
C THR A 331 4.37 -24.09 13.01
N PHE A 332 3.93 -23.17 13.85
CA PHE A 332 4.23 -21.73 13.67
C PHE A 332 5.75 -21.46 13.66
N PRO A 333 6.59 -22.05 14.52
CA PRO A 333 8.04 -21.96 14.40
C PRO A 333 8.58 -22.41 13.03
N SER A 334 7.99 -23.42 12.40
CA SER A 334 8.42 -23.86 11.06
C SER A 334 8.05 -22.83 9.97
N ALA A 335 6.89 -22.19 10.11
CA ALA A 335 6.47 -21.11 9.21
C ALA A 335 7.39 -19.87 9.34
N VAL A 336 7.74 -19.48 10.57
CA VAL A 336 8.73 -18.42 10.84
C VAL A 336 10.10 -18.75 10.23
N ALA A 337 10.57 -20.00 10.39
CA ALA A 337 11.84 -20.45 9.81
C ALA A 337 11.85 -20.36 8.27
N ASN A 338 10.73 -20.65 7.61
CA ASN A 338 10.63 -20.54 6.16
C ASN A 338 10.70 -19.08 5.69
N GLN A 339 9.98 -18.16 6.32
CA GLN A 339 10.04 -16.73 6.00
C GLN A 339 11.45 -16.15 6.23
N PHE A 340 12.09 -16.52 7.33
CA PHE A 340 13.47 -16.15 7.59
C PHE A 340 14.43 -16.72 6.53
N ARG A 341 14.24 -17.97 6.12
CA ARG A 341 15.06 -18.64 5.08
C ARG A 341 14.97 -17.96 3.74
N VAL A 342 13.78 -17.57 3.30
CA VAL A 342 13.62 -16.87 2.02
C VAL A 342 14.12 -15.43 2.09
N SER A 343 14.05 -14.77 3.24
CA SER A 343 14.73 -13.50 3.47
C SER A 343 16.25 -13.64 3.26
N LEU A 344 16.87 -14.67 3.85
CA LEU A 344 18.31 -14.92 3.67
C LEU A 344 18.66 -15.31 2.22
N SER A 345 17.81 -16.10 1.54
CA SER A 345 18.04 -16.45 0.14
C SER A 345 17.92 -15.24 -0.79
N THR A 346 17.01 -14.30 -0.49
CA THR A 346 16.94 -12.99 -1.17
C THR A 346 18.25 -12.22 -1.04
N LEU A 347 18.77 -12.11 0.18
CA LEU A 347 20.04 -11.41 0.44
C LEU A 347 21.24 -12.09 -0.26
N ARG A 348 21.29 -13.42 -0.25
CA ARG A 348 22.36 -14.19 -0.94
C ARG A 348 22.26 -14.05 -2.46
N GLY A 349 21.05 -14.17 -3.03
CA GLY A 349 20.82 -14.01 -4.46
C GLY A 349 21.03 -12.56 -4.91
N GLY A 350 20.50 -11.59 -4.16
CA GLY A 350 20.69 -10.17 -4.43
C GLY A 350 22.16 -9.78 -4.44
N TRP A 351 22.94 -10.24 -3.46
CA TRP A 351 24.38 -10.00 -3.41
C TRP A 351 25.15 -10.66 -4.58
N ALA A 352 24.83 -11.91 -4.88
CA ALA A 352 25.50 -12.64 -5.96
C ALA A 352 25.19 -12.09 -7.36
N LEU A 353 24.01 -11.50 -7.55
CA LEU A 353 23.51 -10.97 -8.82
C LEU A 353 23.49 -9.43 -8.85
N GLN A 354 24.13 -8.75 -7.90
CA GLN A 354 23.99 -7.30 -7.68
C GLN A 354 24.29 -6.46 -8.93
N ASP A 355 25.28 -6.85 -9.73
CA ASP A 355 25.65 -6.10 -10.92
C ASP A 355 24.54 -6.14 -11.99
N LEU A 356 23.81 -7.27 -12.07
CA LEU A 356 22.66 -7.39 -12.99
C LEU A 356 21.50 -6.49 -12.53
N PHE A 357 21.18 -6.47 -11.24
CA PHE A 357 20.13 -5.62 -10.68
C PHE A 357 20.46 -4.14 -10.83
N LYS A 358 21.70 -3.74 -10.54
CA LYS A 358 22.17 -2.35 -10.72
C LYS A 358 22.12 -1.91 -12.17
N THR A 359 22.57 -2.76 -13.10
CA THR A 359 22.52 -2.47 -14.54
C THR A 359 21.09 -2.33 -15.04
N TYR A 360 20.19 -3.24 -14.62
CA TYR A 360 18.78 -3.17 -14.97
C TYR A 360 18.13 -1.87 -14.50
N GLN A 361 18.29 -1.53 -13.23
CA GLN A 361 17.69 -0.33 -12.66
C GLN A 361 18.26 0.95 -13.30
N ALA A 362 19.55 1.02 -13.51
CA ALA A 362 20.21 2.19 -14.15
C ALA A 362 19.69 2.46 -15.56
N GLY A 363 19.39 1.40 -16.35
CA GLY A 363 18.85 1.54 -17.71
C GLY A 363 17.33 1.67 -17.80
N PHE A 364 16.61 1.50 -16.67
CA PHE A 364 15.16 1.37 -16.70
C PHE A 364 14.45 2.63 -17.23
N HIS A 365 14.81 3.80 -16.73
CA HIS A 365 14.16 5.05 -17.12
C HIS A 365 14.43 5.42 -18.58
N GLU A 366 15.64 5.13 -19.09
CA GLU A 366 15.97 5.32 -20.51
C GLU A 366 15.10 4.42 -21.40
N ALA A 367 14.96 3.15 -21.03
CA ALA A 367 14.08 2.21 -21.74
C ALA A 367 12.60 2.65 -21.71
N MET A 368 12.15 3.25 -20.62
CA MET A 368 10.77 3.81 -20.54
C MET A 368 10.61 5.04 -21.42
N LEU A 369 11.60 5.91 -21.53
CA LEU A 369 11.58 7.07 -22.43
C LEU A 369 11.59 6.63 -23.91
N GLU A 370 12.40 5.65 -24.28
CA GLU A 370 12.42 5.05 -25.62
C GLU A 370 11.05 4.45 -25.98
N ARG A 371 10.46 3.68 -25.06
CA ARG A 371 9.13 3.09 -25.25
C ARG A 371 8.05 4.16 -25.46
N ALA A 372 8.17 5.30 -24.79
CA ALA A 372 7.23 6.43 -24.95
C ALA A 372 7.40 7.16 -26.29
N GLU A 373 8.53 7.03 -27.01
CA GLU A 373 8.76 7.62 -28.33
C GLU A 373 8.05 6.85 -29.47
N ASP A 374 7.76 5.57 -29.26
CA ASP A 374 7.09 4.71 -30.25
C ASP A 374 5.55 4.84 -30.24
N LEU A 375 4.99 5.73 -29.41
CA LEU A 375 3.53 5.90 -29.26
C LEU A 375 2.93 6.74 -30.39
N ASP A 376 1.69 6.47 -30.73
CA ASP A 376 0.87 7.26 -31.64
C ASP A 376 0.16 8.47 -30.97
N TYR A 377 0.42 8.68 -29.67
CA TYR A 377 -0.04 9.82 -28.88
C TYR A 377 1.10 10.44 -28.05
N ALA A 378 0.97 11.73 -27.74
CA ALA A 378 2.01 12.48 -27.01
C ALA A 378 1.76 12.53 -25.49
N GLY A 379 0.51 12.28 -25.05
CA GLY A 379 0.13 12.31 -23.65
C GLY A 379 -1.38 12.36 -23.47
N TRP A 380 -1.80 12.72 -22.27
CA TRP A 380 -3.21 12.80 -21.89
C TRP A 380 -3.60 14.19 -21.41
N LEU A 381 -4.86 14.54 -21.61
CA LEU A 381 -5.55 15.63 -20.93
C LEU A 381 -6.48 15.04 -19.87
N VAL A 382 -6.53 15.68 -18.69
CA VAL A 382 -7.46 15.35 -17.60
C VAL A 382 -8.14 16.64 -17.16
N GLY A 383 -9.47 16.62 -17.02
CA GLY A 383 -10.28 17.77 -16.57
C GLY A 383 -10.88 17.53 -15.19
N ASP A 384 -11.34 18.60 -14.52
CA ASP A 384 -11.97 18.52 -13.19
C ASP A 384 -13.49 18.26 -13.22
N ASP A 385 -14.13 18.41 -14.38
CA ASP A 385 -15.58 18.29 -14.57
C ASP A 385 -16.42 19.09 -13.54
N GLY A 386 -15.90 20.24 -13.10
CA GLY A 386 -16.53 21.08 -12.09
C GLY A 386 -16.36 20.60 -10.63
N ASP A 387 -15.46 19.65 -10.38
CA ASP A 387 -15.05 19.21 -9.04
C ASP A 387 -13.52 19.37 -8.84
N PRO A 388 -13.05 20.58 -8.57
CA PRO A 388 -11.62 20.83 -8.38
C PRO A 388 -10.99 20.04 -7.24
N ALA A 389 -11.76 19.68 -6.21
CA ALA A 389 -11.26 18.90 -5.08
C ALA A 389 -10.90 17.47 -5.54
N ARG A 390 -11.75 16.89 -6.39
CA ARG A 390 -11.52 15.55 -6.96
C ARG A 390 -10.31 15.52 -7.87
N ALA A 391 -10.18 16.51 -8.78
CA ALA A 391 -9.01 16.63 -9.63
C ALA A 391 -7.72 16.78 -8.81
N ARG A 392 -7.74 17.61 -7.74
CA ARG A 392 -6.59 17.77 -6.83
C ARG A 392 -6.21 16.46 -6.16
N ALA A 393 -7.18 15.68 -5.65
CA ALA A 393 -6.92 14.37 -5.05
C ALA A 393 -6.26 13.40 -6.04
N PHE A 394 -6.66 13.41 -7.31
CA PHE A 394 -6.00 12.65 -8.37
C PHE A 394 -4.57 13.15 -8.62
N LEU A 395 -4.35 14.47 -8.74
CA LEU A 395 -3.03 15.06 -8.97
C LEU A 395 -2.07 14.78 -7.81
N GLU A 396 -2.56 14.77 -6.56
CA GLU A 396 -1.76 14.35 -5.39
C GLU A 396 -1.24 12.91 -5.52
N VAL A 397 -2.05 12.01 -6.09
CA VAL A 397 -1.61 10.63 -6.36
C VAL A 397 -0.52 10.63 -7.44
N LEU A 398 -0.64 11.45 -8.49
CA LEU A 398 0.42 11.61 -9.50
C LEU A 398 1.72 12.13 -8.87
N ASP A 399 1.64 13.13 -8.00
CA ASP A 399 2.80 13.69 -7.28
C ASP A 399 3.51 12.62 -6.42
N LEU A 400 2.74 11.80 -5.68
CA LEU A 400 3.26 10.71 -4.87
C LEU A 400 3.98 9.66 -5.73
N HIS A 401 3.49 9.40 -6.94
CA HIS A 401 4.09 8.49 -7.92
C HIS A 401 5.20 9.13 -8.77
N ARG A 402 5.56 10.41 -8.52
CA ARG A 402 6.57 11.14 -9.31
C ARG A 402 6.19 11.31 -10.79
N ILE A 403 4.91 11.32 -11.12
CA ILE A 403 4.38 11.56 -12.46
C ILE A 403 4.26 13.06 -12.68
N SER A 404 4.90 13.57 -13.75
CA SER A 404 4.90 14.98 -14.10
C SER A 404 3.65 15.37 -14.88
N TYR A 405 3.11 16.54 -14.59
CA TYR A 405 1.99 17.16 -15.31
C TYR A 405 2.14 18.69 -15.31
N SER A 406 1.38 19.38 -16.17
CA SER A 406 1.30 20.83 -16.23
C SER A 406 -0.13 21.31 -16.41
N ALA A 407 -0.42 22.56 -16.08
CA ALA A 407 -1.73 23.15 -16.35
C ALA A 407 -1.92 23.35 -17.86
N LEU A 408 -3.17 23.20 -18.34
CA LEU A 408 -3.53 23.45 -19.72
C LEU A 408 -3.57 24.97 -20.00
N GLY A 409 -2.94 25.42 -21.11
CA GLY A 409 -2.84 26.84 -21.50
C GLY A 409 -3.91 27.31 -22.47
N GLU A 410 -4.55 26.42 -23.22
CA GLU A 410 -5.55 26.72 -24.23
C GLU A 410 -6.74 25.76 -24.19
N GLU A 411 -7.89 26.12 -24.78
CA GLU A 411 -9.04 25.23 -24.84
C GLU A 411 -8.82 24.13 -25.88
N VAL A 412 -9.01 22.85 -25.47
CA VAL A 412 -8.84 21.68 -26.32
C VAL A 412 -10.06 20.78 -26.27
N ARG A 413 -10.46 20.24 -27.43
CA ARG A 413 -11.49 19.20 -27.54
C ARG A 413 -10.85 17.89 -27.96
N ALA A 414 -10.97 16.87 -27.10
CA ALA A 414 -10.46 15.53 -27.33
C ALA A 414 -11.34 14.48 -26.66
N GLY A 415 -11.44 13.28 -27.25
CA GLY A 415 -12.19 12.16 -26.68
C GLY A 415 -13.67 12.44 -26.36
N GLY A 416 -14.29 13.43 -27.06
CA GLY A 416 -15.67 13.86 -26.79
C GLY A 416 -15.82 14.84 -25.61
N HIS A 417 -14.73 15.24 -24.98
CA HIS A 417 -14.69 16.20 -23.88
C HIS A 417 -14.11 17.56 -24.31
N GLU A 418 -14.46 18.61 -23.55
CA GLU A 418 -13.92 19.96 -23.70
C GLU A 418 -13.06 20.26 -22.47
N PHE A 419 -11.77 20.50 -22.69
CA PHE A 419 -10.79 20.80 -21.65
C PHE A 419 -10.45 22.29 -21.68
N LYS A 420 -10.49 22.98 -20.53
CA LYS A 420 -10.31 24.43 -20.45
C LYS A 420 -9.17 24.82 -19.54
N PRO A 421 -8.46 25.93 -19.85
CA PRO A 421 -7.50 26.50 -18.92
C PRO A 421 -8.09 26.74 -17.54
N GLY A 422 -7.31 26.41 -16.50
CA GLY A 422 -7.72 26.57 -15.10
C GLY A 422 -8.52 25.41 -14.52
N SER A 423 -8.98 24.45 -15.37
CA SER A 423 -9.77 23.27 -14.96
C SER A 423 -9.31 21.97 -15.64
N ALA A 424 -8.15 22.00 -16.30
CA ALA A 424 -7.58 20.83 -16.95
C ALA A 424 -6.05 20.84 -16.93
N TRP A 425 -5.47 19.66 -17.06
CA TRP A 425 -4.04 19.40 -17.00
C TRP A 425 -3.58 18.53 -18.15
N ILE A 426 -2.29 18.72 -18.50
CA ILE A 426 -1.57 17.96 -19.51
C ILE A 426 -0.64 17.00 -18.78
N ILE A 427 -0.70 15.72 -19.12
CA ILE A 427 0.20 14.68 -18.59
C ILE A 427 1.00 14.12 -19.77
N PRO A 428 2.28 14.53 -19.95
CA PRO A 428 3.10 14.04 -21.07
C PRO A 428 3.38 12.55 -20.94
N ALA A 429 3.29 11.79 -22.04
CA ALA A 429 3.66 10.38 -22.04
C ALA A 429 5.18 10.21 -21.86
N ARG A 430 5.99 11.07 -22.52
CA ARG A 430 7.45 11.00 -22.46
C ARG A 430 7.98 11.55 -21.15
N GLN A 431 8.05 10.69 -20.13
CA GLN A 431 8.62 10.96 -18.81
C GLN A 431 9.18 9.69 -18.18
N ASN A 432 10.04 9.81 -17.17
CA ASN A 432 10.68 8.68 -16.49
C ASN A 432 9.68 7.65 -15.96
N GLN A 433 8.51 8.11 -15.49
CA GLN A 433 7.44 7.28 -14.95
C GLN A 433 6.45 6.79 -16.02
N TYR A 434 6.82 6.77 -17.30
CA TYR A 434 5.93 6.37 -18.39
C TYR A 434 5.25 5.01 -18.15
N GLY A 435 6.01 4.00 -17.74
CA GLY A 435 5.43 2.66 -17.53
C GLY A 435 4.28 2.65 -16.50
N LEU A 436 4.49 3.31 -15.36
CA LEU A 436 3.46 3.45 -14.34
C LEU A 436 2.31 4.36 -14.82
N LEU A 437 2.64 5.45 -15.53
CA LEU A 437 1.64 6.34 -16.12
C LEU A 437 0.73 5.59 -17.10
N GLU A 438 1.32 4.79 -17.99
CA GLU A 438 0.54 3.94 -18.91
C GLU A 438 -0.40 3.01 -18.14
N ALA A 439 0.11 2.35 -17.10
CA ALA A 439 -0.68 1.43 -16.28
C ALA A 439 -1.91 2.09 -15.64
N ILE A 440 -1.81 3.35 -15.20
CA ILE A 440 -2.92 4.06 -14.55
C ILE A 440 -3.88 4.76 -15.53
N MET A 441 -3.47 4.92 -16.79
CA MET A 441 -4.27 5.59 -17.82
C MET A 441 -4.93 4.62 -18.80
N GLU A 442 -4.38 3.39 -18.94
CA GLU A 442 -4.89 2.40 -19.89
C GLU A 442 -6.32 1.94 -19.57
N GLN A 443 -7.09 1.68 -20.63
CA GLN A 443 -8.43 1.09 -20.58
C GLN A 443 -8.40 -0.28 -21.26
N ARG A 444 -7.80 -1.26 -20.58
CA ARG A 444 -7.68 -2.62 -21.12
C ARG A 444 -8.98 -3.39 -20.94
N THR A 445 -9.50 -3.97 -22.03
CA THR A 445 -10.73 -4.77 -22.04
C THR A 445 -10.50 -6.20 -22.52
N GLU A 446 -9.30 -6.52 -23.01
CA GLU A 446 -8.92 -7.84 -23.51
C GLU A 446 -7.65 -8.33 -22.80
N PHE A 447 -7.64 -9.61 -22.42
CA PHE A 447 -6.58 -10.24 -21.64
C PHE A 447 -6.23 -11.59 -22.26
N GLU A 448 -4.96 -12.01 -22.16
CA GLU A 448 -4.53 -13.34 -22.58
C GLU A 448 -5.23 -14.43 -21.75
N ASP A 449 -5.30 -14.24 -20.42
CA ASP A 449 -6.05 -15.08 -19.49
C ASP A 449 -7.02 -14.20 -18.68
N ASN A 450 -8.32 -14.45 -18.81
CA ASN A 450 -9.36 -13.73 -18.07
C ASN A 450 -9.52 -14.20 -16.62
N THR A 451 -8.70 -15.14 -16.17
CA THR A 451 -8.72 -15.63 -14.79
C THR A 451 -7.84 -14.74 -13.91
N PHE A 452 -8.43 -13.79 -13.24
CA PHE A 452 -7.73 -12.98 -12.25
C PHE A 452 -7.77 -13.63 -10.87
N TYR A 453 -6.66 -13.51 -10.16
CA TYR A 453 -6.57 -13.94 -8.77
C TYR A 453 -7.51 -13.13 -7.87
N ASP A 454 -7.69 -11.85 -8.18
CA ASP A 454 -8.41 -10.91 -7.35
C ASP A 454 -9.11 -9.81 -8.18
N VAL A 455 -10.07 -9.13 -7.55
CA VAL A 455 -10.72 -7.96 -8.12
C VAL A 455 -9.82 -6.75 -7.94
N SER A 456 -9.37 -6.18 -9.05
CA SER A 456 -8.47 -5.02 -9.10
C SER A 456 -8.97 -4.00 -10.13
N ALA A 457 -8.70 -2.73 -9.89
CA ALA A 457 -8.99 -1.64 -10.82
C ALA A 457 -7.79 -0.70 -10.87
N TRP A 458 -7.37 -0.28 -12.07
CA TRP A 458 -6.16 0.49 -12.26
C TRP A 458 -6.31 1.77 -13.07
N THR A 459 -7.38 1.93 -13.88
CA THR A 459 -7.62 3.17 -14.63
C THR A 459 -8.07 4.29 -13.67
N LEU A 460 -7.10 5.00 -13.08
CA LEU A 460 -7.38 5.96 -12.01
C LEU A 460 -8.29 7.12 -12.45
N PRO A 461 -8.17 7.72 -13.66
CA PRO A 461 -9.13 8.77 -14.05
C PRO A 461 -10.59 8.30 -14.01
N LEU A 462 -10.89 7.05 -14.39
CA LEU A 462 -12.23 6.47 -14.24
C LEU A 462 -12.63 6.29 -12.79
N ALA A 463 -11.71 5.79 -11.94
CA ALA A 463 -11.96 5.62 -10.51
C ALA A 463 -12.26 6.97 -9.82
N TYR A 464 -11.60 8.04 -10.26
CA TYR A 464 -11.86 9.41 -9.82
C TYR A 464 -13.05 10.08 -10.54
N ASN A 465 -13.66 9.42 -11.53
CA ASN A 465 -14.73 10.00 -12.38
C ASN A 465 -14.33 11.35 -12.98
N LEU A 466 -13.12 11.40 -13.57
CA LEU A 466 -12.58 12.57 -14.27
C LEU A 466 -12.64 12.36 -15.78
N PRO A 467 -13.01 13.36 -16.59
CA PRO A 467 -12.88 13.30 -18.03
C PRO A 467 -11.39 13.27 -18.40
N PHE A 468 -11.03 12.37 -19.32
CA PHE A 468 -9.67 12.29 -19.83
C PHE A 468 -9.65 11.81 -21.28
N ALA A 469 -8.60 12.17 -22.01
CA ALA A 469 -8.40 11.75 -23.39
C ALA A 469 -6.92 11.79 -23.75
N SER A 470 -6.46 10.85 -24.60
CA SER A 470 -5.14 10.93 -25.25
C SER A 470 -5.14 11.99 -26.35
N VAL A 471 -3.97 12.61 -26.60
CA VAL A 471 -3.76 13.63 -27.63
C VAL A 471 -2.49 13.31 -28.44
N GLY A 472 -2.57 13.47 -29.77
CA GLY A 472 -1.45 13.21 -30.67
C GLY A 472 -0.34 14.27 -30.62
N SER A 473 -0.63 15.45 -30.05
CA SER A 473 0.35 16.50 -29.77
C SER A 473 0.00 17.20 -28.47
N LEU A 474 0.99 17.56 -27.67
CA LEU A 474 0.77 18.29 -26.42
C LEU A 474 0.41 19.74 -26.75
N PRO A 475 -0.69 20.29 -26.18
CA PRO A 475 -0.98 21.70 -26.23
C PRO A 475 0.02 22.51 -25.40
N ASP A 476 0.02 23.84 -25.58
CA ASP A 476 0.88 24.72 -24.81
C ASP A 476 0.53 24.67 -23.31
N PRO A 477 1.52 24.50 -22.42
CA PRO A 477 1.30 24.53 -20.98
C PRO A 477 1.09 25.97 -20.50
N ALA A 478 0.25 26.12 -19.48
CA ALA A 478 0.17 27.35 -18.70
C ALA A 478 1.07 27.29 -17.47
N GLU A 479 1.39 28.47 -16.92
CA GLU A 479 1.92 28.54 -15.54
C GLU A 479 0.95 27.84 -14.58
N PRO A 480 1.44 27.13 -13.56
CA PRO A 480 0.59 26.42 -12.62
C PRO A 480 -0.39 27.40 -11.95
N VAL A 481 -1.63 27.35 -12.35
CA VAL A 481 -2.70 28.01 -11.60
C VAL A 481 -2.90 27.16 -10.34
N ARG A 482 -2.67 27.75 -9.17
CA ARG A 482 -3.09 27.13 -7.91
C ARG A 482 -4.56 26.77 -8.07
N SER A 483 -4.91 25.53 -7.75
CA SER A 483 -6.22 24.90 -7.97
C SER A 483 -7.37 25.90 -7.86
N SER A 484 -8.29 25.89 -8.81
CA SER A 484 -9.51 26.70 -8.77
C SER A 484 -10.17 26.54 -7.40
N GLN A 485 -10.36 27.67 -6.71
CA GLN A 485 -11.22 27.67 -5.53
C GLN A 485 -12.62 27.32 -5.98
N GLY A 486 -13.37 26.63 -5.15
CA GLY A 486 -14.78 26.40 -5.38
C GLY A 486 -15.56 27.73 -5.38
N LEU A 487 -16.81 27.66 -5.76
CA LEU A 487 -17.70 28.82 -5.76
C LEU A 487 -18.04 29.17 -4.30
N SER A 488 -17.61 30.35 -3.85
CA SER A 488 -17.87 30.85 -2.49
C SER A 488 -19.34 31.22 -2.28
N PRO A 489 -19.93 30.89 -1.12
CA PRO A 489 -21.31 31.22 -0.81
C PRO A 489 -21.49 32.74 -0.62
N ARG A 490 -22.57 33.31 -1.17
CA ARG A 490 -23.02 34.66 -0.81
C ARG A 490 -23.69 34.62 0.56
N VAL A 491 -23.30 35.52 1.45
CA VAL A 491 -23.82 35.59 2.84
C VAL A 491 -25.31 35.95 2.88
N ASP A 492 -25.78 36.73 1.90
CA ASP A 492 -27.17 37.20 1.78
C ASP A 492 -28.10 36.26 1.01
N ALA A 493 -27.59 35.15 0.47
CA ALA A 493 -28.39 34.15 -0.25
C ALA A 493 -29.57 33.62 0.59
N VAL A 494 -30.66 33.29 -0.08
CA VAL A 494 -31.85 32.65 0.54
C VAL A 494 -31.59 31.21 0.89
N ALA A 495 -30.78 30.54 0.07
CA ALA A 495 -30.35 29.15 0.28
C ALA A 495 -29.01 28.88 -0.42
N TRP A 496 -28.33 27.85 0.03
CA TRP A 496 -27.16 27.28 -0.61
C TRP A 496 -27.44 25.84 -1.01
N VAL A 497 -26.99 25.47 -2.22
CA VAL A 497 -27.17 24.12 -2.77
C VAL A 497 -25.82 23.56 -3.18
N ILE A 498 -25.56 22.33 -2.74
CA ILE A 498 -24.33 21.59 -3.01
C ILE A 498 -24.70 20.26 -3.66
N SER A 499 -24.14 19.96 -4.82
CA SER A 499 -24.31 18.66 -5.47
C SER A 499 -23.63 17.57 -4.69
N TRP A 500 -24.33 16.45 -4.45
CA TRP A 500 -23.79 15.33 -3.66
C TRP A 500 -22.65 14.57 -4.34
N ASN A 501 -22.55 14.68 -5.66
CA ASN A 501 -21.48 14.01 -6.43
C ASN A 501 -20.10 14.67 -6.31
N GLN A 502 -19.96 15.79 -5.61
CA GLN A 502 -18.65 16.38 -5.30
C GLN A 502 -17.92 15.56 -4.23
N LEU A 503 -16.59 15.42 -4.39
CA LEU A 503 -15.75 14.59 -3.51
C LEU A 503 -15.90 14.97 -2.03
N GLU A 504 -15.89 16.26 -1.72
CA GLU A 504 -15.91 16.77 -0.35
C GLU A 504 -17.34 16.99 0.21
N ALA A 505 -18.39 16.67 -0.54
CA ALA A 505 -19.76 16.88 -0.06
C ALA A 505 -20.10 16.11 1.22
N PRO A 506 -19.65 14.85 1.45
CA PRO A 506 -19.86 14.14 2.71
C PRO A 506 -19.16 14.81 3.90
N ALA A 507 -17.92 15.27 3.73
CA ALA A 507 -17.17 15.97 4.78
C ALA A 507 -17.84 17.31 5.14
N LEU A 508 -18.32 18.05 4.13
CA LEU A 508 -19.09 19.26 4.33
C LEU A 508 -20.38 18.99 5.11
N LEU A 509 -21.13 17.93 4.75
CA LEU A 509 -22.34 17.56 5.47
C LEU A 509 -22.06 17.31 6.96
N GLN A 510 -21.02 16.56 7.28
CA GLN A 510 -20.60 16.31 8.67
C GLN A 510 -20.30 17.62 9.41
N SER A 511 -19.49 18.50 8.81
CA SER A 511 -19.14 19.80 9.42
C SER A 511 -20.36 20.71 9.62
N LEU A 512 -21.31 20.70 8.69
CA LEU A 512 -22.56 21.43 8.83
C LEU A 512 -23.41 20.90 9.99
N LEU A 513 -23.55 19.58 10.12
CA LEU A 513 -24.30 18.96 11.23
C LEU A 513 -23.64 19.26 12.59
N GLU A 514 -22.32 19.19 12.67
CA GLU A 514 -21.56 19.55 13.89
C GLU A 514 -21.72 21.03 14.27
N SER A 515 -21.83 21.93 13.27
CA SER A 515 -22.11 23.35 13.53
C SER A 515 -23.55 23.60 14.01
N GLY A 516 -24.42 22.59 13.99
CA GLY A 516 -25.83 22.69 14.32
C GLY A 516 -26.70 23.20 13.17
N ALA A 517 -26.20 23.13 11.93
CA ALA A 517 -26.96 23.51 10.74
C ALA A 517 -28.14 22.56 10.48
N ARG A 518 -29.24 23.12 10.00
CA ARG A 518 -30.36 22.36 9.47
C ARG A 518 -30.16 22.14 7.97
N VAL A 519 -29.67 20.95 7.61
CA VAL A 519 -29.42 20.53 6.24
C VAL A 519 -30.55 19.66 5.73
N ARG A 520 -31.00 19.88 4.50
CA ARG A 520 -31.99 19.04 3.83
C ARG A 520 -31.37 18.36 2.61
N VAL A 521 -31.91 17.21 2.24
CA VAL A 521 -31.53 16.45 1.04
C VAL A 521 -32.67 16.40 0.06
N ALA A 522 -32.38 16.68 -1.20
CA ALA A 522 -33.33 16.56 -2.29
C ALA A 522 -33.62 15.08 -2.61
N LYS A 523 -34.88 14.67 -2.62
CA LYS A 523 -35.33 13.33 -3.02
C LYS A 523 -35.66 13.22 -4.52
N LYS A 524 -35.84 14.35 -5.18
CA LYS A 524 -36.15 14.43 -6.61
C LYS A 524 -35.23 15.44 -7.30
N PRO A 525 -34.97 15.29 -8.60
CA PRO A 525 -34.23 16.28 -9.35
C PRO A 525 -34.97 17.60 -9.39
N PHE A 526 -34.23 18.70 -9.43
CA PHE A 526 -34.80 20.05 -9.62
C PHE A 526 -33.76 20.94 -10.33
N SER A 527 -34.23 22.05 -10.90
CA SER A 527 -33.40 23.09 -11.49
C SER A 527 -33.62 24.41 -10.78
N ALA A 528 -32.56 25.15 -10.52
CA ALA A 528 -32.65 26.45 -9.87
C ALA A 528 -31.69 27.46 -10.52
N GLN A 529 -32.08 28.74 -10.49
CA GLN A 529 -31.22 29.83 -10.86
C GLN A 529 -30.21 30.08 -9.73
N THR A 530 -28.93 30.00 -10.06
CA THR A 530 -27.82 30.22 -9.15
C THR A 530 -26.95 31.39 -9.60
N ASP A 531 -25.92 31.71 -8.81
CA ASP A 531 -24.90 32.70 -9.19
C ASP A 531 -24.17 32.32 -10.50
N SER A 532 -24.06 31.02 -10.78
CA SER A 532 -23.44 30.47 -11.99
C SER A 532 -24.41 30.26 -13.15
N GLY A 533 -25.67 30.73 -13.02
CA GLY A 533 -26.73 30.51 -14.00
C GLY A 533 -27.71 29.39 -13.60
N LEU A 534 -28.46 28.90 -14.59
CA LEU A 534 -29.41 27.81 -14.36
C LEU A 534 -28.69 26.47 -14.24
N LEU A 535 -28.79 25.85 -13.07
CA LEU A 535 -28.19 24.54 -12.80
C LEU A 535 -29.24 23.47 -12.52
N ASN A 536 -28.88 22.22 -12.88
CA ASN A 536 -29.68 21.03 -12.62
C ASN A 536 -29.07 20.24 -11.47
N PHE A 537 -29.85 19.96 -10.44
CA PHE A 537 -29.45 19.22 -9.26
C PHE A 537 -30.11 17.84 -9.23
N GLN A 538 -29.31 16.81 -8.96
CA GLN A 538 -29.78 15.44 -8.84
C GLN A 538 -30.28 15.12 -7.42
N PRO A 539 -31.06 14.04 -7.22
CA PRO A 539 -31.37 13.54 -5.88
C PRO A 539 -30.08 13.33 -5.07
N GLY A 540 -30.11 13.65 -3.79
CA GLY A 540 -28.95 13.68 -2.92
C GLY A 540 -28.37 15.09 -2.71
N ALA A 541 -28.66 16.06 -3.57
CA ALA A 541 -28.18 17.44 -3.40
C ALA A 541 -28.53 17.98 -2.02
N LEU A 542 -27.53 18.55 -1.34
CA LEU A 542 -27.67 19.19 -0.03
C LEU A 542 -28.26 20.59 -0.22
N VAL A 543 -29.22 20.94 0.62
CA VAL A 543 -29.88 22.25 0.63
C VAL A 543 -29.82 22.84 2.03
N VAL A 544 -29.20 24.00 2.16
CA VAL A 544 -29.08 24.77 3.40
C VAL A 544 -29.87 26.07 3.23
N GLN A 545 -31.09 26.12 3.75
CA GLN A 545 -31.95 27.30 3.66
C GLN A 545 -31.62 28.25 4.82
N ARG A 546 -31.30 29.51 4.50
CA ARG A 546 -30.92 30.53 5.51
C ARG A 546 -32.03 30.77 6.54
N GLY A 547 -33.28 30.92 6.08
CA GLY A 547 -34.41 31.31 6.93
C GLY A 547 -34.86 30.28 7.96
N VAL A 548 -34.34 29.03 7.85
CA VAL A 548 -34.66 27.96 8.84
C VAL A 548 -33.50 27.68 9.78
N GLN A 549 -32.34 28.33 9.57
CA GLN A 549 -31.21 28.16 10.49
C GLN A 549 -31.47 28.86 11.84
N PRO A 550 -31.02 28.30 12.98
CA PRO A 550 -30.99 29.03 14.24
C PRO A 550 -30.17 30.32 14.08
N ALA A 551 -30.70 31.44 14.60
CA ALA A 551 -30.08 32.76 14.39
C ALA A 551 -28.65 32.83 14.98
N ASP A 552 -28.38 32.15 16.05
CA ASP A 552 -27.07 32.04 16.73
C ASP A 552 -26.10 31.10 16.02
N LYS A 553 -26.55 30.33 15.00
CA LYS A 553 -25.72 29.40 14.22
C LYS A 553 -25.42 29.88 12.81
N LEU A 554 -26.12 30.88 12.31
CA LEU A 554 -26.03 31.31 10.91
C LEU A 554 -24.61 31.71 10.50
N GLU A 555 -23.89 32.43 11.36
CA GLU A 555 -22.50 32.84 11.08
C GLU A 555 -21.58 31.63 10.95
N SER A 556 -21.70 30.66 11.87
CA SER A 556 -20.95 29.40 11.83
C SER A 556 -21.25 28.59 10.57
N VAL A 557 -22.53 28.51 10.16
CA VAL A 557 -22.94 27.80 8.95
C VAL A 557 -22.30 28.44 7.70
N VAL A 558 -22.31 29.78 7.60
CA VAL A 558 -21.69 30.49 6.46
C VAL A 558 -20.15 30.30 6.47
N SER A 559 -19.52 30.28 7.66
CA SER A 559 -18.08 29.99 7.77
C SER A 559 -17.73 28.61 7.23
N VAL A 560 -18.47 27.57 7.66
CA VAL A 560 -18.28 26.18 7.20
C VAL A 560 -18.45 26.08 5.67
N LEU A 561 -19.49 26.70 5.11
CA LEU A 561 -19.69 26.72 3.65
C LEU A 561 -18.55 27.44 2.91
N SER A 562 -18.04 28.55 3.48
CA SER A 562 -16.95 29.31 2.89
C SER A 562 -15.61 28.53 2.94
N GLU A 563 -15.34 27.85 4.05
CA GLU A 563 -14.17 26.98 4.18
C GLU A 563 -14.21 25.83 3.17
N ALA A 564 -15.38 25.21 2.99
CA ALA A 564 -15.57 24.16 1.98
C ALA A 564 -15.31 24.68 0.56
N ALA A 565 -15.75 25.91 0.24
CA ALA A 565 -15.46 26.53 -1.04
C ALA A 565 -13.96 26.77 -1.24
N LEU A 566 -13.22 27.16 -0.20
CA LEU A 566 -11.75 27.28 -0.26
C LEU A 566 -11.08 25.92 -0.53
N GLN A 567 -11.71 24.82 -0.14
CA GLN A 567 -11.26 23.46 -0.44
C GLN A 567 -11.72 22.95 -1.82
N GLY A 568 -12.36 23.78 -2.61
CA GLY A 568 -12.74 23.47 -4.00
C GLY A 568 -14.19 23.04 -4.21
N LEU A 569 -15.07 23.05 -3.18
CA LEU A 569 -16.48 22.73 -3.39
C LEU A 569 -17.22 23.87 -4.08
N GLN A 570 -18.13 23.50 -4.95
CA GLN A 570 -19.09 24.42 -5.60
C GLN A 570 -20.29 24.61 -4.65
N VAL A 571 -20.32 25.72 -3.93
CA VAL A 571 -21.45 26.12 -3.06
C VAL A 571 -22.30 27.12 -3.81
N ASN A 572 -23.39 26.66 -4.39
CA ASN A 572 -24.25 27.49 -5.26
C ASN A 572 -25.25 28.29 -4.43
N SER A 573 -25.21 29.60 -4.56
CA SER A 573 -26.13 30.53 -3.84
C SER A 573 -27.40 30.76 -4.65
N LEU A 574 -28.56 30.78 -3.97
CA LEU A 574 -29.88 31.00 -4.55
C LEU A 574 -30.54 32.25 -3.93
N ASP A 575 -31.20 33.04 -4.79
CA ASP A 575 -32.00 34.19 -4.36
C ASP A 575 -33.49 33.89 -4.13
N SER A 576 -33.89 32.64 -4.42
CA SER A 576 -35.30 32.23 -4.31
C SER A 576 -35.39 30.78 -3.82
N THR A 577 -36.45 30.49 -3.06
CA THR A 577 -36.84 29.10 -2.74
C THR A 577 -37.74 28.48 -3.84
N MET A 578 -38.19 29.28 -4.81
CA MET A 578 -38.88 28.80 -6.00
C MET A 578 -37.85 28.25 -6.99
N THR A 579 -38.05 27.03 -7.44
CA THR A 579 -37.23 26.36 -8.43
C THR A 579 -37.69 26.67 -9.87
N SER A 580 -36.79 26.58 -10.84
CA SER A 580 -37.14 26.72 -12.27
C SER A 580 -37.87 25.48 -12.80
N SER A 581 -37.60 24.31 -12.22
CA SER A 581 -38.32 23.06 -12.45
C SER A 581 -38.14 22.09 -11.30
N GLY A 582 -39.07 21.15 -11.17
CA GLY A 582 -39.08 20.22 -10.02
C GLY A 582 -39.73 20.80 -8.77
N PRO A 583 -39.52 20.20 -7.59
CA PRO A 583 -40.13 20.67 -6.33
C PRO A 583 -39.43 21.92 -5.80
N ASP A 584 -40.21 22.89 -5.31
CA ASP A 584 -39.68 24.06 -4.58
C ASP A 584 -39.06 23.66 -3.25
N LEU A 585 -38.08 24.45 -2.76
CA LEU A 585 -37.22 24.09 -1.58
C LEU A 585 -38.04 23.89 -0.29
N GLY A 586 -39.25 24.40 -0.17
CA GLY A 586 -40.18 24.15 0.95
C GLY A 586 -40.95 22.84 0.86
N SER A 587 -40.82 22.08 -0.22
CA SER A 587 -41.54 20.81 -0.46
C SER A 587 -41.11 19.70 0.48
N ILE A 588 -42.03 18.73 0.71
CA ILE A 588 -41.74 17.45 1.42
C ILE A 588 -40.70 16.57 0.68
N ASN A 589 -40.34 16.94 -0.54
CA ASN A 589 -39.26 16.29 -1.28
C ASN A 589 -37.85 16.73 -0.84
N PHE A 590 -37.75 17.68 0.10
CA PHE A 590 -36.52 18.08 0.77
C PHE A 590 -36.59 17.62 2.24
N VAL A 591 -35.87 16.54 2.56
CA VAL A 591 -35.93 15.88 3.86
C VAL A 591 -34.79 16.38 4.75
N LEU A 592 -35.10 16.68 6.00
CA LEU A 592 -34.09 17.04 7.00
C LEU A 592 -33.13 15.85 7.23
N VAL A 593 -31.84 16.13 7.24
CA VAL A 593 -30.82 15.15 7.64
C VAL A 593 -30.71 15.23 9.16
N GLU A 594 -30.84 14.08 9.80
CA GLU A 594 -30.63 13.94 11.23
C GLU A 594 -29.30 13.26 11.49
N PRO A 595 -28.47 13.74 12.44
CA PRO A 595 -27.25 13.05 12.83
C PRO A 595 -27.60 11.63 13.31
N ILE A 596 -26.79 10.65 12.94
CA ILE A 596 -26.86 9.32 13.55
C ILE A 596 -26.18 9.43 14.91
N ASN A 597 -26.96 9.24 16.00
CA ASN A 597 -26.44 9.23 17.36
C ASN A 597 -25.87 7.87 17.75
#